data_90b0d3ac4e3b6b7e1b78ea3bdbf04573
#
_entry.id   90b0d3ac4e3b6b7e1b78ea3bdbf04573
#
_cell.length_a   1.000
_cell.length_b   1.000
_cell.length_c   1.000
_cell.angle_alpha   90.00
_cell.angle_beta   90.00
_cell.angle_gamma   90.00
#
_symmetry.space_group_name_H-M   'P 1'
#
loop_
_entity.id
_entity.type
_entity.pdbx_description
1 polymer ?
#
loop_
_entity_poly.entity_id
_entity_poly.type
_entity_poly.pdbx_seq_one_letter_code
_entity_poly.pdbx_strand_id
1 'polypeptide(L)'
;MATIGCICARMGSTPYYIAKMPAGQLVDSVGVAKELPEWPDMSADEKMQREYDIRRVVEEMVPYVIDDPDRFFGSLIIDVFSGFEDIVYESVAEAIPGIPAAYRVPMKDMGFLTLPGKERLIALDGQHRLLALKIAIKGFMGVPAGVKMTAAINKLEPHPELAKEEISVIFVKHTDTQKIRKIFNKINKYAKQTSRGDNIITSDDDIFAVIARRLITDGEPLASINGIDLVNWKSNTLSLRSKQLTTLSALYTIAETLLKDYRYSTKVLPGENELQNAYEEVAGFWEILLNNLDAFQEYIQLTRQDKTISSMRENNLLLKPVTQMALAHVARMAKQKELSWEEIVDKLNCISWSFDNELWFNLLVIGSANKKMITGKEAVRGVGMVIAYLVMGNEMTKTEIEDVKTIYGNAKNNADEPLPPMV
;
A
#
# COMPACT_ATOMS: atom_id res chain seq x y z
N MET A 1 6.80 28.44 -22.19
CA MET A 1 8.24 28.63 -21.91
C MET A 1 8.39 29.45 -20.65
N ALA A 2 9.08 28.92 -19.63
CA ALA A 2 9.35 29.64 -18.39
C ALA A 2 10.83 29.50 -18.04
N THR A 3 11.45 30.57 -17.60
CA THR A 3 12.82 30.56 -17.05
C THR A 3 12.76 30.80 -15.58
N ILE A 4 13.30 29.90 -14.77
CA ILE A 4 13.17 29.86 -13.33
C ILE A 4 14.56 29.92 -12.72
N GLY A 5 14.77 30.87 -11.78
CA GLY A 5 15.99 30.90 -10.96
C GLY A 5 16.05 29.65 -10.07
N CYS A 6 17.17 28.95 -10.05
CA CYS A 6 17.33 27.73 -9.26
C CYS A 6 18.74 27.53 -8.75
N ILE A 7 18.88 26.60 -7.82
CA ILE A 7 20.15 26.07 -7.32
C ILE A 7 20.28 24.64 -7.83
N CYS A 8 21.33 24.35 -8.60
CA CYS A 8 21.68 23.01 -9.01
C CYS A 8 22.44 22.31 -7.89
N ALA A 9 22.02 21.10 -7.53
CA ALA A 9 22.66 20.31 -6.50
C ALA A 9 22.71 18.83 -6.91
N ARG A 10 23.50 18.05 -6.17
CA ARG A 10 23.65 16.59 -6.40
C ARG A 10 23.66 15.84 -5.09
N MET A 11 22.90 14.78 -5.01
CA MET A 11 22.96 13.83 -3.91
C MET A 11 23.23 12.42 -4.47
N GLY A 12 24.40 11.88 -4.15
CA GLY A 12 24.87 10.63 -4.76
C GLY A 12 24.98 10.76 -6.28
N SER A 13 24.30 9.90 -7.02
CA SER A 13 24.24 9.94 -8.48
C SER A 13 23.07 10.78 -9.02
N THR A 14 22.28 11.44 -8.15
CA THR A 14 21.06 12.13 -8.56
C THR A 14 21.27 13.65 -8.57
N PRO A 15 21.30 14.30 -9.76
CA PRO A 15 21.24 15.74 -9.87
C PRO A 15 19.80 16.21 -9.65
N TYR A 16 19.61 17.38 -9.03
CA TYR A 16 18.33 18.01 -8.83
C TYR A 16 18.46 19.54 -8.79
N TYR A 17 17.33 20.24 -8.99
CA TYR A 17 17.28 21.68 -9.03
C TYR A 17 16.27 22.18 -8.01
N ILE A 18 16.72 23.06 -7.10
CA ILE A 18 15.86 23.72 -6.09
C ILE A 18 15.41 25.05 -6.63
N ALA A 19 14.11 25.25 -6.72
CA ALA A 19 13.52 26.46 -7.29
C ALA A 19 12.28 26.90 -6.48
N LYS A 20 11.73 28.08 -6.85
CA LYS A 20 10.40 28.50 -6.43
C LYS A 20 9.52 28.74 -7.67
N MET A 21 8.24 28.48 -7.54
CA MET A 21 7.25 28.74 -8.57
C MET A 21 6.00 29.38 -8.00
N PRO A 22 5.35 30.32 -8.73
CA PRO A 22 4.00 30.76 -8.38
C PRO A 22 3.04 29.56 -8.35
N ALA A 23 2.15 29.49 -7.35
CA ALA A 23 1.21 28.41 -7.20
C ALA A 23 0.31 28.23 -8.43
N GLY A 24 -0.11 29.31 -9.07
CA GLY A 24 -0.88 29.27 -10.32
C GLY A 24 -0.13 28.57 -11.45
N GLN A 25 1.14 28.91 -11.67
CA GLN A 25 1.97 28.26 -12.67
C GLN A 25 2.19 26.78 -12.33
N LEU A 26 2.39 26.47 -11.05
CA LEU A 26 2.59 25.10 -10.58
C LEU A 26 1.38 24.22 -10.87
N VAL A 27 0.17 24.65 -10.51
CA VAL A 27 -1.06 23.88 -10.73
C VAL A 27 -1.47 23.75 -12.19
N ASP A 28 -0.96 24.61 -13.07
CA ASP A 28 -1.22 24.57 -14.52
C ASP A 28 -0.20 23.69 -15.26
N SER A 29 1.02 23.55 -14.75
CA SER A 29 2.10 22.84 -15.44
C SER A 29 2.44 21.49 -14.85
N VAL A 30 2.12 21.24 -13.56
CA VAL A 30 2.44 19.97 -12.89
C VAL A 30 1.19 19.15 -12.70
N GLY A 31 1.20 17.94 -13.28
CA GLY A 31 0.15 16.96 -13.13
C GLY A 31 0.32 16.10 -11.89
N VAL A 32 -0.77 15.48 -11.46
CA VAL A 32 -0.75 14.31 -10.61
C VAL A 32 -0.70 13.07 -11.48
N ALA A 33 -0.11 12.00 -11.00
CA ALA A 33 0.12 10.80 -11.82
C ALA A 33 -1.17 10.24 -12.46
N LYS A 34 -2.32 10.38 -11.80
CA LYS A 34 -3.62 9.93 -12.30
C LYS A 34 -4.12 10.72 -13.54
N GLU A 35 -3.56 11.89 -13.81
CA GLU A 35 -3.88 12.73 -14.98
C GLU A 35 -3.03 12.40 -16.19
N LEU A 36 -2.07 11.48 -16.07
CA LEU A 36 -1.24 11.04 -17.18
C LEU A 36 -2.05 10.22 -18.18
N PRO A 37 -1.87 10.45 -19.49
CA PRO A 37 -2.48 9.62 -20.53
C PRO A 37 -2.12 8.13 -20.39
N GLU A 38 -0.94 7.82 -19.87
CA GLU A 38 -0.43 6.47 -19.64
C GLU A 38 -1.02 5.80 -18.39
N TRP A 39 -1.80 6.52 -17.58
CA TRP A 39 -2.40 5.96 -16.35
C TRP A 39 -3.17 4.66 -16.56
N PRO A 40 -3.99 4.49 -17.62
CA PRO A 40 -4.70 3.24 -17.86
C PRO A 40 -3.77 2.04 -18.05
N ASP A 41 -2.60 2.27 -18.67
CA ASP A 41 -1.62 1.24 -19.02
C ASP A 41 -0.58 0.99 -17.93
N MET A 42 -0.60 1.76 -16.85
CA MET A 42 0.28 1.55 -15.70
C MET A 42 -0.11 0.29 -14.94
N SER A 43 0.89 -0.41 -14.40
CA SER A 43 0.67 -1.56 -13.53
C SER A 43 -0.15 -1.19 -12.29
N ALA A 44 -0.82 -2.17 -11.70
CA ALA A 44 -1.57 -1.98 -10.45
C ALA A 44 -0.69 -1.40 -9.33
N ASP A 45 0.57 -1.82 -9.28
CA ASP A 45 1.59 -1.37 -8.34
C ASP A 45 1.89 0.13 -8.51
N GLU A 46 2.11 0.59 -9.74
CA GLU A 46 2.34 2.01 -10.04
C GLU A 46 1.12 2.88 -9.74
N LYS A 47 -0.08 2.38 -10.00
CA LYS A 47 -1.34 3.06 -9.66
C LYS A 47 -1.52 3.22 -8.16
N MET A 48 -1.25 2.14 -7.39
CA MET A 48 -1.36 2.15 -5.93
C MET A 48 -0.46 3.19 -5.27
N GLN A 49 0.78 3.33 -5.73
CA GLN A 49 1.73 4.29 -5.19
C GLN A 49 1.31 5.75 -5.36
N ARG A 50 0.40 6.04 -6.29
CA ARG A 50 0.08 7.38 -6.77
C ARG A 50 -1.36 7.82 -6.49
N GLU A 51 -2.13 7.03 -5.74
CA GLU A 51 -3.49 7.41 -5.37
C GLU A 51 -3.50 8.43 -4.23
N TYR A 52 -4.34 9.45 -4.32
CA TYR A 52 -4.49 10.49 -3.31
C TYR A 52 -5.82 10.37 -2.58
N ASP A 53 -5.83 10.74 -1.29
CA ASP A 53 -7.04 10.82 -0.46
C ASP A 53 -7.75 12.16 -0.73
N ILE A 54 -8.74 12.14 -1.63
CA ILE A 54 -9.52 13.33 -1.98
C ILE A 54 -10.29 13.89 -0.78
N ARG A 55 -10.75 13.03 0.13
CA ARG A 55 -11.49 13.47 1.30
C ARG A 55 -10.59 14.31 2.21
N ARG A 56 -9.40 13.81 2.51
CA ARG A 56 -8.40 14.55 3.28
C ARG A 56 -8.04 15.88 2.62
N VAL A 57 -7.85 15.86 1.29
CA VAL A 57 -7.54 17.10 0.55
C VAL A 57 -8.66 18.12 0.73
N VAL A 58 -9.91 17.75 0.52
CA VAL A 58 -11.06 18.66 0.54
C VAL A 58 -11.43 19.08 1.96
N GLU A 59 -11.40 18.17 2.93
CA GLU A 59 -11.87 18.43 4.30
C GLU A 59 -10.81 19.04 5.21
N GLU A 60 -9.52 18.82 4.94
CA GLU A 60 -8.44 19.28 5.81
C GLU A 60 -7.49 20.28 5.12
N MET A 61 -6.99 19.94 3.91
CA MET A 61 -5.91 20.70 3.29
C MET A 61 -6.39 21.95 2.55
N VAL A 62 -7.53 21.89 1.86
CA VAL A 62 -8.09 23.06 1.16
C VAL A 62 -8.47 24.17 2.15
N PRO A 63 -9.20 23.90 3.26
CA PRO A 63 -9.45 24.91 4.29
C PRO A 63 -8.15 25.50 4.88
N TYR A 64 -7.16 24.65 5.16
CA TYR A 64 -5.85 25.11 5.63
C TYR A 64 -5.20 26.12 4.67
N VAL A 65 -5.25 25.85 3.37
CA VAL A 65 -4.67 26.74 2.35
C VAL A 65 -5.45 28.05 2.23
N ILE A 66 -6.78 28.03 2.44
CA ILE A 66 -7.63 29.21 2.27
C ILE A 66 -7.63 30.08 3.53
N ASP A 67 -7.81 29.44 4.70
CA ASP A 67 -8.18 30.13 5.93
C ASP A 67 -6.99 30.44 6.84
N ASP A 68 -5.88 29.68 6.75
CA ASP A 68 -4.74 29.86 7.64
C ASP A 68 -3.78 30.96 7.11
N PRO A 69 -3.61 32.09 7.81
CA PRO A 69 -2.69 33.14 7.39
C PRO A 69 -1.22 32.69 7.47
N ASP A 70 -0.89 31.73 8.34
CA ASP A 70 0.45 31.20 8.54
C ASP A 70 0.69 29.91 7.73
N ARG A 71 -0.12 29.68 6.70
CA ARG A 71 -0.03 28.51 5.82
C ARG A 71 1.37 28.36 5.22
N PHE A 72 1.88 27.16 5.30
CA PHE A 72 3.17 26.81 4.73
C PHE A 72 3.18 25.37 4.22
N PHE A 73 3.68 25.19 3.00
CA PHE A 73 3.94 23.86 2.47
C PHE A 73 5.44 23.62 2.29
N GLY A 74 5.92 22.45 2.72
CA GLY A 74 7.25 21.99 2.35
C GLY A 74 7.39 21.84 0.84
N SER A 75 8.62 21.78 0.32
CA SER A 75 8.91 21.67 -1.12
C SER A 75 8.17 20.51 -1.77
N LEU A 76 7.62 20.75 -2.96
CA LEU A 76 7.13 19.67 -3.82
C LEU A 76 8.31 19.07 -4.59
N ILE A 77 8.34 17.75 -4.73
CA ILE A 77 9.34 17.08 -5.55
C ILE A 77 8.67 16.67 -6.85
N ILE A 78 9.23 17.18 -7.95
CA ILE A 78 8.66 17.07 -9.29
C ILE A 78 9.59 16.25 -10.16
N ASP A 79 9.08 15.14 -10.68
CA ASP A 79 9.73 14.35 -11.72
C ASP A 79 9.53 15.02 -13.08
N VAL A 80 10.64 15.21 -13.78
CA VAL A 80 10.58 15.61 -15.19
C VAL A 80 10.51 14.35 -16.03
N PHE A 81 9.28 13.85 -16.22
CA PHE A 81 9.01 12.54 -16.82
C PHE A 81 9.37 12.47 -18.30
N SER A 82 9.17 13.56 -19.05
CA SER A 82 9.58 13.63 -20.45
C SER A 82 10.01 15.06 -20.79
N GLY A 83 10.75 15.20 -21.88
CA GLY A 83 11.23 16.50 -22.34
C GLY A 83 12.40 17.06 -21.53
N PHE A 84 13.08 16.24 -20.72
CA PHE A 84 14.21 16.70 -19.92
C PHE A 84 15.41 17.12 -20.78
N GLU A 85 15.58 16.52 -21.95
CA GLU A 85 16.62 16.89 -22.92
C GLU A 85 16.45 18.31 -23.44
N ASP A 86 15.22 18.81 -23.44
CA ASP A 86 14.89 20.18 -23.89
C ASP A 86 15.05 21.22 -22.75
N ILE A 87 15.28 20.77 -21.50
CA ILE A 87 15.49 21.66 -20.35
C ILE A 87 16.94 22.11 -20.34
N VAL A 88 17.13 23.42 -20.37
CA VAL A 88 18.44 24.05 -20.35
C VAL A 88 18.71 24.62 -18.95
N TYR A 89 19.80 24.20 -18.34
CA TYR A 89 20.36 24.85 -17.16
C TYR A 89 21.58 25.64 -17.56
N GLU A 90 21.60 26.92 -17.18
CA GLU A 90 22.72 27.80 -17.36
C GLU A 90 23.10 28.45 -16.04
N SER A 91 24.35 28.28 -15.63
CA SER A 91 24.80 28.87 -14.36
C SER A 91 24.92 30.40 -14.47
N VAL A 92 24.75 31.07 -13.34
CA VAL A 92 24.94 32.55 -13.31
C VAL A 92 26.37 32.88 -13.70
N ALA A 93 27.34 32.02 -13.37
CA ALA A 93 28.74 32.22 -13.73
C ALA A 93 29.02 32.18 -15.25
N GLU A 94 28.17 31.44 -16.00
CA GLU A 94 28.24 31.33 -17.46
C GLU A 94 27.36 32.39 -18.13
N ALA A 95 26.16 32.62 -17.60
CA ALA A 95 25.18 33.55 -18.21
C ALA A 95 25.56 35.03 -18.07
N ILE A 96 26.26 35.39 -16.99
CA ILE A 96 26.55 36.81 -16.67
C ILE A 96 28.04 37.07 -16.72
N PRO A 97 28.55 37.75 -17.76
CA PRO A 97 29.95 38.16 -17.82
C PRO A 97 30.26 39.23 -16.76
N GLY A 98 31.50 39.21 -16.25
CA GLY A 98 32.00 40.26 -15.35
C GLY A 98 31.74 40.03 -13.86
N ILE A 99 31.31 38.84 -13.46
CA ILE A 99 31.14 38.47 -12.03
C ILE A 99 32.48 38.54 -11.29
N PRO A 100 32.55 39.25 -10.15
CA PRO A 100 33.74 39.28 -9.31
C PRO A 100 34.23 37.90 -8.92
N ALA A 101 35.55 37.72 -8.91
CA ALA A 101 36.14 36.39 -8.65
C ALA A 101 35.68 35.75 -7.32
N ALA A 102 35.43 36.57 -6.28
CA ALA A 102 34.93 36.11 -4.99
C ALA A 102 33.54 35.42 -5.06
N TYR A 103 32.71 35.77 -6.05
CA TYR A 103 31.35 35.22 -6.19
C TYR A 103 31.28 34.07 -7.19
N ARG A 104 32.30 33.83 -7.99
CA ARG A 104 32.25 32.81 -9.06
C ARG A 104 32.01 31.40 -8.51
N VAL A 105 32.61 31.06 -7.38
CA VAL A 105 32.47 29.71 -6.79
C VAL A 105 31.04 29.47 -6.28
N PRO A 106 30.44 30.31 -5.41
CA PRO A 106 29.05 30.10 -4.98
C PRO A 106 28.03 30.24 -6.13
N MET A 107 28.34 30.98 -7.19
CA MET A 107 27.45 31.18 -8.35
C MET A 107 27.53 30.06 -9.40
N LYS A 108 28.43 29.09 -9.25
CA LYS A 108 28.43 27.91 -10.13
C LYS A 108 27.17 27.04 -10.00
N ASP A 109 26.65 26.95 -8.79
CA ASP A 109 25.48 26.13 -8.49
C ASP A 109 24.16 26.93 -8.56
N MET A 110 24.23 28.27 -8.67
CA MET A 110 23.09 29.15 -8.92
C MET A 110 22.94 29.38 -10.41
N GLY A 111 21.72 29.29 -10.92
CA GLY A 111 21.49 29.44 -12.37
C GLY A 111 20.03 29.60 -12.75
N PHE A 112 19.80 29.46 -14.01
CA PHE A 112 18.52 29.55 -14.66
C PHE A 112 18.13 28.23 -15.29
N LEU A 113 16.97 27.72 -14.92
CA LEU A 113 16.37 26.54 -15.51
C LEU A 113 15.28 26.98 -16.49
N THR A 114 15.46 26.72 -17.76
CA THR A 114 14.47 27.04 -18.78
C THR A 114 13.62 25.82 -19.08
N LEU A 115 12.31 25.97 -18.87
CA LEU A 115 11.28 25.00 -19.19
C LEU A 115 10.62 25.41 -20.53
N PRO A 116 10.84 24.68 -21.61
CA PRO A 116 10.29 25.05 -22.92
C PRO A 116 8.77 24.85 -23.06
N GLY A 117 8.12 24.15 -22.15
CA GLY A 117 6.68 23.89 -22.15
C GLY A 117 6.27 22.60 -22.89
N LYS A 118 7.23 21.76 -23.25
CA LYS A 118 6.99 20.42 -23.85
C LYS A 118 7.17 19.28 -22.83
N GLU A 119 7.74 19.60 -21.68
CA GLU A 119 7.99 18.67 -20.60
C GLU A 119 6.69 18.21 -19.92
N ARG A 120 6.68 16.97 -19.48
CA ARG A 120 5.67 16.44 -18.56
C ARG A 120 6.24 16.45 -17.17
N LEU A 121 5.66 17.28 -16.31
CA LEU A 121 6.05 17.44 -14.92
C LEU A 121 5.06 16.70 -14.03
N ILE A 122 5.55 15.83 -13.17
CA ILE A 122 4.72 14.99 -12.31
C ILE A 122 5.17 15.15 -10.86
N ALA A 123 4.23 15.45 -9.97
CA ALA A 123 4.52 15.49 -8.54
C ALA A 123 4.84 14.10 -8.02
N LEU A 124 6.10 13.87 -7.60
CA LEU A 124 6.53 12.66 -6.87
C LEU A 124 6.14 12.73 -5.42
N ASP A 125 6.46 13.85 -4.76
CA ASP A 125 5.99 14.15 -3.42
C ASP A 125 5.20 15.46 -3.42
N GLY A 126 4.21 15.51 -2.55
CA GLY A 126 3.32 16.65 -2.43
C GLY A 126 2.10 16.61 -3.35
N GLN A 127 1.71 15.46 -3.89
CA GLN A 127 0.51 15.33 -4.73
C GLN A 127 -0.75 15.88 -4.03
N HIS A 128 -0.93 15.59 -2.74
CA HIS A 128 -2.04 16.12 -1.94
C HIS A 128 -1.94 17.64 -1.80
N ARG A 129 -0.73 18.18 -1.61
CA ARG A 129 -0.46 19.61 -1.52
C ARG A 129 -0.74 20.32 -2.85
N LEU A 130 -0.26 19.75 -3.95
CA LEU A 130 -0.53 20.24 -5.30
C LEU A 130 -2.04 20.24 -5.59
N LEU A 131 -2.74 19.15 -5.25
CA LEU A 131 -4.18 19.04 -5.45
C LEU A 131 -4.96 20.02 -4.57
N ALA A 132 -4.54 20.23 -3.34
CA ALA A 132 -5.14 21.24 -2.44
C ALA A 132 -4.99 22.65 -3.02
N LEU A 133 -3.81 23.02 -3.53
CA LEU A 133 -3.58 24.30 -4.21
C LEU A 133 -4.47 24.43 -5.46
N LYS A 134 -4.54 23.38 -6.28
CA LYS A 134 -5.36 23.37 -7.51
C LYS A 134 -6.84 23.59 -7.19
N ILE A 135 -7.36 22.91 -6.18
CA ILE A 135 -8.75 23.06 -5.74
C ILE A 135 -8.97 24.42 -5.07
N ALA A 136 -8.06 24.89 -4.21
CA ALA A 136 -8.18 26.19 -3.58
C ALA A 136 -8.20 27.32 -4.61
N ILE A 137 -7.32 27.29 -5.63
CA ILE A 137 -7.25 28.31 -6.68
C ILE A 137 -8.45 28.25 -7.63
N LYS A 138 -8.89 27.04 -8.05
CA LYS A 138 -9.89 26.83 -9.11
C LYS A 138 -11.27 26.43 -8.62
N GLY A 139 -11.47 26.29 -7.31
CA GLY A 139 -12.70 25.79 -6.72
C GLY A 139 -13.00 24.36 -7.20
N PHE A 140 -14.27 24.05 -7.38
CA PHE A 140 -14.72 22.72 -7.84
C PHE A 140 -14.12 22.33 -9.22
N MET A 141 -13.73 23.30 -10.06
CA MET A 141 -13.05 23.04 -11.33
C MET A 141 -11.64 22.47 -11.16
N GLY A 142 -11.04 22.61 -9.99
CA GLY A 142 -9.76 22.01 -9.65
C GLY A 142 -9.84 20.54 -9.27
N VAL A 143 -11.04 19.99 -9.06
CA VAL A 143 -11.24 18.60 -8.69
C VAL A 143 -10.97 17.67 -9.87
N PRO A 144 -10.15 16.60 -9.72
CA PRO A 144 -9.84 15.69 -10.81
C PRO A 144 -11.07 14.98 -11.37
N ALA A 145 -11.03 14.66 -12.67
CA ALA A 145 -12.07 13.88 -13.32
C ALA A 145 -12.27 12.51 -12.66
N GLY A 146 -13.50 12.04 -12.61
CA GLY A 146 -13.87 10.75 -12.02
C GLY A 146 -14.02 10.74 -10.49
N VAL A 147 -13.78 11.87 -9.82
CA VAL A 147 -14.08 12.00 -8.39
C VAL A 147 -15.60 12.15 -8.21
N LYS A 148 -16.17 11.36 -7.26
CA LYS A 148 -17.58 11.47 -6.92
C LYS A 148 -17.86 12.84 -6.29
N MET A 149 -18.71 13.62 -6.94
CA MET A 149 -19.09 14.95 -6.45
C MET A 149 -19.94 14.83 -5.19
N THR A 150 -19.49 15.48 -4.12
CA THR A 150 -20.20 15.57 -2.84
C THR A 150 -20.71 16.99 -2.62
N ALA A 151 -21.61 17.19 -1.65
CA ALA A 151 -22.11 18.52 -1.29
C ALA A 151 -20.97 19.45 -0.83
N ALA A 152 -19.91 18.90 -0.20
CA ALA A 152 -18.75 19.66 0.21
C ALA A 152 -17.95 20.15 -1.02
N ILE A 153 -17.70 19.27 -2.00
CA ILE A 153 -16.97 19.60 -3.23
C ILE A 153 -17.74 20.65 -4.04
N ASN A 154 -19.06 20.52 -4.16
CA ASN A 154 -19.88 21.48 -4.94
C ASN A 154 -19.94 22.90 -4.36
N LYS A 155 -19.56 23.05 -3.09
CA LYS A 155 -19.50 24.37 -2.41
C LYS A 155 -18.13 25.02 -2.44
N LEU A 156 -17.13 24.38 -3.07
CA LEU A 156 -15.77 24.93 -3.15
C LEU A 156 -15.75 26.11 -4.11
N GLU A 157 -15.52 27.29 -3.59
CA GLU A 157 -15.34 28.51 -4.34
C GLU A 157 -13.86 28.68 -4.78
N PRO A 158 -13.60 29.36 -5.89
CA PRO A 158 -12.23 29.61 -6.34
C PRO A 158 -11.62 30.81 -5.58
N HIS A 159 -10.34 30.68 -5.22
CA HIS A 159 -9.50 31.71 -4.61
C HIS A 159 -8.31 32.05 -5.50
N PRO A 160 -8.53 32.80 -6.61
CA PRO A 160 -7.50 33.06 -7.64
C PRO A 160 -6.34 33.90 -7.12
N GLU A 161 -6.50 34.63 -6.02
CA GLU A 161 -5.43 35.40 -5.35
C GLU A 161 -4.29 34.48 -4.87
N LEU A 162 -4.59 33.25 -4.48
CA LEU A 162 -3.61 32.23 -4.05
C LEU A 162 -2.65 31.80 -5.20
N ALA A 163 -3.02 32.06 -6.44
CA ALA A 163 -2.15 31.79 -7.58
C ALA A 163 -0.81 32.54 -7.54
N LYS A 164 -0.71 33.61 -6.78
CA LYS A 164 0.50 34.42 -6.62
C LYS A 164 1.43 33.94 -5.50
N GLU A 165 0.96 33.00 -4.67
CA GLU A 165 1.77 32.41 -3.61
C GLU A 165 2.97 31.66 -4.20
N GLU A 166 4.12 31.76 -3.54
CA GLU A 166 5.36 31.15 -4.00
C GLU A 166 5.61 29.81 -3.30
N ILE A 167 5.72 28.75 -4.07
CA ILE A 167 5.92 27.38 -3.58
C ILE A 167 7.34 26.93 -3.93
N SER A 168 8.06 26.39 -2.94
CA SER A 168 9.36 25.77 -3.19
C SER A 168 9.19 24.43 -3.90
N VAL A 169 10.00 24.18 -4.92
CA VAL A 169 9.96 22.97 -5.75
C VAL A 169 11.34 22.41 -5.95
N ILE A 170 11.43 21.09 -6.07
CA ILE A 170 12.66 20.38 -6.40
C ILE A 170 12.40 19.56 -7.66
N PHE A 171 13.07 19.91 -8.77
CA PHE A 171 13.01 19.15 -10.01
C PHE A 171 14.04 18.04 -10.00
N VAL A 172 13.60 16.81 -10.32
CA VAL A 172 14.44 15.63 -10.45
C VAL A 172 14.34 15.07 -11.85
N LYS A 173 15.48 14.73 -12.46
CA LYS A 173 15.50 14.12 -13.79
C LYS A 173 14.96 12.69 -13.72
N HIS A 174 13.99 12.36 -14.55
CA HIS A 174 13.58 10.98 -14.80
C HIS A 174 14.71 10.22 -15.54
N THR A 175 15.30 9.23 -14.91
CA THR A 175 16.35 8.41 -15.52
C THR A 175 15.86 7.00 -15.84
N ASP A 176 15.15 6.42 -14.91
CA ASP A 176 14.44 5.15 -15.04
C ASP A 176 13.38 5.04 -13.94
N THR A 177 12.35 4.25 -14.19
CA THR A 177 11.21 4.09 -13.30
C THR A 177 11.61 3.51 -11.92
N GLN A 178 12.59 2.59 -11.87
CA GLN A 178 13.05 2.01 -10.61
C GLN A 178 13.75 3.03 -9.73
N LYS A 179 14.61 3.87 -10.31
CA LYS A 179 15.32 4.92 -9.57
C LYS A 179 14.35 5.95 -9.02
N ILE A 180 13.39 6.41 -9.84
CA ILE A 180 12.37 7.36 -9.40
C ILE A 180 11.47 6.75 -8.32
N ARG A 181 11.09 5.46 -8.45
CA ARG A 181 10.36 4.72 -7.43
C ARG A 181 11.15 4.63 -6.12
N LYS A 182 12.46 4.35 -6.16
CA LYS A 182 13.32 4.35 -4.98
C LYS A 182 13.39 5.73 -4.30
N ILE A 183 13.52 6.81 -5.09
CA ILE A 183 13.50 8.19 -4.57
C ILE A 183 12.16 8.46 -3.87
N PHE A 184 11.04 8.18 -4.54
CA PHE A 184 9.69 8.33 -3.99
C PHE A 184 9.51 7.55 -2.67
N ASN A 185 9.91 6.27 -2.65
CA ASN A 185 9.83 5.43 -1.46
C ASN A 185 10.65 5.98 -0.29
N LYS A 186 11.88 6.43 -0.55
CA LYS A 186 12.74 7.00 0.50
C LYS A 186 12.14 8.28 1.08
N ILE A 187 11.64 9.17 0.23
CA ILE A 187 11.02 10.44 0.66
C ILE A 187 9.81 10.14 1.54
N ASN A 188 8.89 9.28 1.10
CA ASN A 188 7.66 8.97 1.84
C ASN A 188 7.93 8.14 3.11
N LYS A 189 8.88 7.21 3.08
CA LYS A 189 9.21 6.37 4.23
C LYS A 189 9.74 7.17 5.43
N TYR A 190 10.43 8.26 5.19
CA TYR A 190 11.03 9.08 6.25
C TYR A 190 10.20 10.33 6.62
N ALA A 191 9.19 10.69 5.85
CA ALA A 191 8.42 11.92 6.05
C ALA A 191 7.20 11.77 6.98
N LYS A 192 6.64 10.56 7.18
CA LYS A 192 5.44 10.33 8.00
C LYS A 192 5.38 8.87 8.47
N GLN A 193 4.76 8.63 9.64
CA GLN A 193 4.22 7.31 9.96
C GLN A 193 3.10 7.01 8.94
N THR A 194 3.49 6.38 7.83
CA THR A 194 2.57 5.87 6.84
C THR A 194 1.80 4.68 7.42
N SER A 195 0.58 4.46 7.00
CA SER A 195 -0.13 3.24 7.37
C SER A 195 0.69 2.01 6.95
N ARG A 196 0.49 0.87 7.62
CA ARG A 196 1.18 -0.37 7.24
C ARG A 196 0.95 -0.71 5.76
N GLY A 197 -0.26 -0.43 5.25
CA GLY A 197 -0.59 -0.60 3.83
C GLY A 197 0.28 0.27 2.92
N ASP A 198 0.41 1.56 3.22
CA ASP A 198 1.24 2.49 2.41
C ASP A 198 2.71 2.05 2.39
N ASN A 199 3.25 1.58 3.53
CA ASN A 199 4.62 1.09 3.60
C ASN A 199 4.82 -0.17 2.72
N ILE A 200 3.86 -1.09 2.71
CA ILE A 200 3.90 -2.29 1.86
C ILE A 200 3.84 -1.89 0.38
N ILE A 201 3.00 -0.93 0.03
CA ILE A 201 2.85 -0.46 -1.36
C ILE A 201 4.15 0.17 -1.88
N THR A 202 4.90 0.86 -1.03
CA THR A 202 6.05 1.68 -1.45
C THR A 202 7.42 1.03 -1.20
N SER A 203 7.48 -0.13 -0.54
CA SER A 203 8.75 -0.79 -0.21
C SER A 203 9.21 -1.71 -1.34
N ASP A 204 10.28 -1.33 -2.04
CA ASP A 204 10.90 -2.14 -3.10
C ASP A 204 12.10 -2.99 -2.61
N ASP A 205 12.55 -2.76 -1.37
CA ASP A 205 13.67 -3.49 -0.77
C ASP A 205 13.19 -4.60 0.19
N ASP A 206 11.88 -4.69 0.45
CA ASP A 206 11.24 -5.66 1.35
C ASP A 206 10.60 -6.78 0.55
N ILE A 207 11.16 -7.99 0.66
CA ILE A 207 10.69 -9.17 -0.06
C ILE A 207 9.22 -9.48 0.18
N PHE A 208 8.72 -9.34 1.42
CA PHE A 208 7.33 -9.64 1.76
C PHE A 208 6.37 -8.62 1.14
N ALA A 209 6.81 -7.37 1.04
CA ALA A 209 6.06 -6.32 0.36
C ALA A 209 6.01 -6.56 -1.16
N VAL A 210 7.14 -6.93 -1.76
CA VAL A 210 7.23 -7.26 -3.19
C VAL A 210 6.32 -8.46 -3.52
N ILE A 211 6.38 -9.53 -2.73
CA ILE A 211 5.53 -10.72 -2.91
C ILE A 211 4.05 -10.35 -2.76
N ALA A 212 3.67 -9.62 -1.69
CA ALA A 212 2.28 -9.23 -1.45
C ALA A 212 1.70 -8.40 -2.60
N ARG A 213 2.49 -7.50 -3.21
CA ARG A 213 2.07 -6.72 -4.37
C ARG A 213 1.96 -7.57 -5.64
N ARG A 214 2.89 -8.50 -5.86
CA ARG A 214 2.88 -9.36 -7.03
C ARG A 214 1.65 -10.26 -7.06
N LEU A 215 1.21 -10.81 -5.94
CA LEU A 215 0.02 -11.66 -5.83
C LEU A 215 -1.28 -11.03 -6.37
N ILE A 216 -1.34 -9.71 -6.48
CA ILE A 216 -2.53 -8.96 -6.92
C ILE A 216 -2.41 -8.42 -8.34
N THR A 217 -1.32 -8.69 -9.04
CA THR A 217 -1.15 -8.29 -10.44
C THR A 217 -1.94 -9.21 -11.38
N ASP A 218 -2.20 -8.76 -12.60
CA ASP A 218 -2.96 -9.53 -13.59
C ASP A 218 -2.30 -10.89 -13.87
N GLY A 219 -3.10 -11.93 -13.84
CA GLY A 219 -2.64 -13.31 -14.04
C GLY A 219 -2.17 -14.03 -12.77
N GLU A 220 -2.09 -13.35 -11.65
CA GLU A 220 -1.66 -13.91 -10.36
C GLU A 220 -2.87 -14.32 -9.48
N PRO A 221 -2.67 -15.14 -8.42
CA PRO A 221 -3.78 -15.79 -7.71
C PRO A 221 -4.85 -14.87 -7.13
N LEU A 222 -4.46 -13.66 -6.73
CA LEU A 222 -5.36 -12.68 -6.13
C LEU A 222 -5.60 -11.45 -7.02
N ALA A 223 -5.42 -11.61 -8.33
CA ALA A 223 -5.77 -10.60 -9.32
C ALA A 223 -7.27 -10.23 -9.25
N SER A 224 -7.60 -9.04 -9.74
CA SER A 224 -8.98 -8.57 -9.81
C SER A 224 -9.83 -9.47 -10.71
N ILE A 225 -11.06 -9.74 -10.30
CA ILE A 225 -12.04 -10.53 -11.08
C ILE A 225 -13.14 -9.59 -11.57
N ASN A 226 -13.33 -9.46 -12.88
CA ASN A 226 -14.35 -8.58 -13.48
C ASN A 226 -14.29 -7.13 -12.97
N GLY A 227 -13.08 -6.61 -12.73
CA GLY A 227 -12.87 -5.27 -12.18
C GLY A 227 -13.13 -5.13 -10.68
N ILE A 228 -13.33 -6.24 -9.97
CA ILE A 228 -13.47 -6.28 -8.51
C ILE A 228 -12.13 -6.70 -7.93
N ASP A 229 -11.48 -5.81 -7.17
CA ASP A 229 -10.25 -6.13 -6.44
C ASP A 229 -10.54 -7.15 -5.34
N LEU A 230 -9.78 -8.25 -5.30
CA LEU A 230 -9.90 -9.25 -4.24
C LEU A 230 -9.21 -8.80 -2.94
N VAL A 231 -8.31 -7.84 -3.02
CA VAL A 231 -7.49 -7.37 -1.92
C VAL A 231 -7.75 -5.89 -1.62
N ASN A 232 -7.99 -5.56 -0.35
CA ASN A 232 -8.06 -4.18 0.10
C ASN A 232 -6.65 -3.69 0.48
N TRP A 233 -6.14 -2.74 -0.27
CA TRP A 233 -4.83 -2.14 -0.03
C TRP A 233 -4.90 -0.81 0.73
N LYS A 234 -6.09 -0.20 0.87
CA LYS A 234 -6.32 1.08 1.57
C LYS A 234 -6.52 0.92 3.07
N SER A 235 -7.00 -0.23 3.51
CA SER A 235 -7.35 -0.47 4.92
C SER A 235 -6.84 -1.82 5.39
N ASN A 236 -6.40 -1.88 6.65
CA ASN A 236 -6.00 -3.11 7.32
C ASN A 236 -7.19 -3.95 7.80
N THR A 237 -8.41 -3.45 7.62
CA THR A 237 -9.65 -4.13 8.03
C THR A 237 -10.66 -4.13 6.89
N LEU A 238 -11.52 -5.15 6.86
CA LEU A 238 -12.60 -5.28 5.92
C LEU A 238 -13.94 -5.00 6.62
N SER A 239 -14.75 -4.10 6.05
CA SER A 239 -16.12 -3.93 6.49
C SER A 239 -16.99 -5.12 6.07
N LEU A 240 -18.16 -5.28 6.69
CA LEU A 240 -19.14 -6.33 6.30
C LEU A 240 -19.57 -6.20 4.84
N ARG A 241 -19.62 -4.98 4.32
CA ARG A 241 -20.02 -4.70 2.92
C ARG A 241 -18.88 -4.77 1.92
N SER A 242 -17.64 -5.03 2.38
CA SER A 242 -16.49 -5.14 1.50
C SER A 242 -16.64 -6.33 0.56
N LYS A 243 -16.30 -6.13 -0.72
CA LYS A 243 -16.25 -7.20 -1.72
C LYS A 243 -14.89 -7.93 -1.72
N GLN A 244 -13.86 -7.39 -1.08
CA GLN A 244 -12.51 -7.95 -1.05
C GLN A 244 -12.44 -9.20 -0.18
N LEU A 245 -11.61 -10.17 -0.53
CA LEU A 245 -11.33 -11.39 0.23
C LEU A 245 -10.45 -11.12 1.44
N THR A 246 -9.41 -10.32 1.23
CA THR A 246 -8.35 -10.08 2.21
C THR A 246 -7.83 -8.63 2.16
N THR A 247 -6.78 -8.33 2.93
CA THR A 247 -6.11 -7.02 2.91
C THR A 247 -4.63 -7.18 2.54
N LEU A 248 -4.04 -6.16 1.95
CA LEU A 248 -2.61 -6.16 1.60
C LEU A 248 -1.72 -6.36 2.84
N SER A 249 -2.11 -5.79 3.97
CA SER A 249 -1.43 -6.00 5.26
C SER A 249 -1.47 -7.45 5.73
N ALA A 250 -2.57 -8.18 5.46
CA ALA A 250 -2.67 -9.61 5.76
C ALA A 250 -1.79 -10.43 4.82
N LEU A 251 -1.74 -10.11 3.52
CA LEU A 251 -0.85 -10.76 2.56
C LEU A 251 0.62 -10.65 2.98
N TYR A 252 1.04 -9.45 3.38
CA TYR A 252 2.38 -9.23 3.91
C TYR A 252 2.67 -10.12 5.12
N THR A 253 1.74 -10.18 6.10
CA THR A 253 1.92 -10.99 7.31
C THR A 253 1.93 -12.48 6.99
N ILE A 254 1.12 -12.93 6.02
CA ILE A 254 1.09 -14.31 5.53
C ILE A 254 2.43 -14.66 4.90
N ALA A 255 2.97 -13.82 4.00
CA ALA A 255 4.28 -14.03 3.41
C ALA A 255 5.40 -14.07 4.48
N GLU A 256 5.40 -13.10 5.42
CA GLU A 256 6.33 -13.09 6.57
C GLU A 256 6.25 -14.38 7.40
N THR A 257 5.06 -14.95 7.56
CA THR A 257 4.83 -16.16 8.36
C THR A 257 5.29 -17.42 7.62
N LEU A 258 4.92 -17.57 6.35
CA LEU A 258 5.30 -18.73 5.52
C LEU A 258 6.81 -18.81 5.32
N LEU A 259 7.43 -17.66 5.07
CA LEU A 259 8.86 -17.56 4.74
C LEU A 259 9.76 -17.33 5.97
N LYS A 260 9.22 -17.45 7.18
CA LYS A 260 9.94 -17.13 8.43
C LYS A 260 11.26 -17.89 8.59
N ASP A 261 11.30 -19.15 8.14
CA ASP A 261 12.46 -20.02 8.32
C ASP A 261 13.65 -19.64 7.44
N TYR A 262 13.43 -18.90 6.36
CA TYR A 262 14.46 -18.40 5.44
C TYR A 262 15.18 -17.16 5.97
N ARG A 263 14.65 -16.46 6.97
CA ARG A 263 15.24 -15.27 7.61
C ARG A 263 15.56 -14.13 6.64
N TYR A 264 14.72 -13.91 5.67
CA TYR A 264 14.89 -12.82 4.70
C TYR A 264 14.99 -11.44 5.36
N SER A 265 15.77 -10.56 4.73
CA SER A 265 15.90 -9.16 5.13
C SER A 265 14.72 -8.34 4.56
N THR A 266 14.23 -7.38 5.34
CA THR A 266 13.24 -6.38 4.87
C THR A 266 13.90 -5.11 4.31
N LYS A 267 15.22 -5.11 4.16
CA LYS A 267 16.00 -3.94 3.71
C LYS A 267 16.76 -4.17 2.41
N VAL A 268 16.92 -5.43 2.01
CA VAL A 268 17.67 -5.83 0.82
C VAL A 268 16.94 -7.02 0.20
N LEU A 269 16.61 -6.92 -1.07
CA LEU A 269 16.03 -8.05 -1.81
C LEU A 269 17.08 -9.16 -2.01
N PRO A 270 16.67 -10.44 -1.91
CA PRO A 270 17.49 -11.56 -2.32
C PRO A 270 17.70 -11.58 -3.84
N GLY A 271 18.53 -12.52 -4.31
CA GLY A 271 18.70 -12.75 -5.74
C GLY A 271 17.39 -13.12 -6.45
N GLU A 272 17.34 -12.91 -7.76
CA GLU A 272 16.11 -13.09 -8.57
C GLU A 272 15.50 -14.49 -8.44
N ASN A 273 16.33 -15.54 -8.51
CA ASN A 273 15.87 -16.93 -8.35
C ASN A 273 15.30 -17.20 -6.95
N GLU A 274 15.93 -16.63 -5.94
CA GLU A 274 15.51 -16.78 -4.54
C GLU A 274 14.20 -16.05 -4.27
N LEU A 275 14.04 -14.85 -4.84
CA LEU A 275 12.80 -14.09 -4.83
C LEU A 275 11.67 -14.86 -5.56
N GLN A 276 11.97 -15.47 -6.69
CA GLN A 276 11.01 -16.26 -7.45
C GLN A 276 10.54 -17.49 -6.65
N ASN A 277 11.44 -18.24 -6.04
CA ASN A 277 11.11 -19.40 -5.21
C ASN A 277 10.25 -19.00 -4.00
N ALA A 278 10.60 -17.88 -3.34
CA ALA A 278 9.84 -17.34 -2.22
C ALA A 278 8.42 -16.91 -2.66
N TYR A 279 8.31 -16.30 -3.83
CA TYR A 279 7.02 -15.95 -4.42
C TYR A 279 6.17 -17.19 -4.70
N GLU A 280 6.72 -18.21 -5.36
CA GLU A 280 6.01 -19.44 -5.71
C GLU A 280 5.47 -20.18 -4.47
N GLU A 281 6.22 -20.16 -3.37
CA GLU A 281 5.75 -20.73 -2.10
C GLU A 281 4.51 -20.01 -1.57
N VAL A 282 4.51 -18.67 -1.59
CA VAL A 282 3.36 -17.88 -1.11
C VAL A 282 2.19 -17.93 -2.09
N ALA A 283 2.46 -17.92 -3.39
CA ALA A 283 1.44 -18.06 -4.42
C ALA A 283 0.75 -19.43 -4.35
N GLY A 284 1.52 -20.51 -4.21
CA GLY A 284 0.99 -21.87 -4.05
C GLY A 284 0.09 -22.03 -2.83
N PHE A 285 0.43 -21.37 -1.70
CA PHE A 285 -0.46 -21.34 -0.54
C PHE A 285 -1.85 -20.78 -0.90
N TRP A 286 -1.91 -19.66 -1.63
CA TRP A 286 -3.17 -19.04 -2.03
C TRP A 286 -3.90 -19.83 -3.12
N GLU A 287 -3.18 -20.36 -4.10
CA GLU A 287 -3.77 -21.17 -5.16
C GLU A 287 -4.49 -22.40 -4.61
N ILE A 288 -3.85 -23.11 -3.66
CA ILE A 288 -4.47 -24.25 -3.01
C ILE A 288 -5.71 -23.84 -2.22
N LEU A 289 -5.66 -22.76 -1.44
CA LEU A 289 -6.83 -22.26 -0.72
C LEU A 289 -7.97 -21.85 -1.67
N LEU A 290 -7.68 -21.13 -2.74
CA LEU A 290 -8.70 -20.67 -3.69
C LEU A 290 -9.34 -21.81 -4.46
N ASN A 291 -8.59 -22.91 -4.72
CA ASN A 291 -9.06 -24.04 -5.50
C ASN A 291 -9.70 -25.15 -4.64
N ASN A 292 -9.32 -25.30 -3.38
CA ASN A 292 -9.70 -26.45 -2.55
C ASN A 292 -10.54 -26.09 -1.33
N LEU A 293 -10.55 -24.81 -0.88
CA LEU A 293 -11.33 -24.40 0.28
C LEU A 293 -12.74 -23.97 -0.16
N ASP A 294 -13.77 -24.72 0.21
CA ASP A 294 -15.16 -24.52 -0.21
C ASP A 294 -15.64 -23.07 -0.08
N ALA A 295 -15.35 -22.44 1.05
CA ALA A 295 -15.71 -21.04 1.30
C ALA A 295 -15.06 -20.07 0.31
N PHE A 296 -13.84 -20.35 -0.15
CA PHE A 296 -13.14 -19.50 -1.11
C PHE A 296 -13.62 -19.75 -2.54
N GLN A 297 -13.96 -20.99 -2.88
CA GLN A 297 -14.59 -21.30 -4.15
C GLN A 297 -15.95 -20.61 -4.28
N GLU A 298 -16.79 -20.68 -3.24
CA GLU A 298 -18.07 -19.96 -3.19
C GLU A 298 -17.87 -18.45 -3.32
N TYR A 299 -16.91 -17.88 -2.59
CA TYR A 299 -16.54 -16.48 -2.69
C TYR A 299 -16.19 -16.07 -4.13
N ILE A 300 -15.32 -16.83 -4.80
CA ILE A 300 -14.92 -16.57 -6.20
C ILE A 300 -16.11 -16.65 -7.15
N GLN A 301 -16.98 -17.65 -6.96
CA GLN A 301 -18.18 -17.81 -7.78
C GLN A 301 -19.13 -16.61 -7.64
N LEU A 302 -19.39 -16.16 -6.42
CA LEU A 302 -20.25 -14.99 -6.14
C LEU A 302 -19.63 -13.71 -6.71
N THR A 303 -18.30 -13.54 -6.58
CA THR A 303 -17.58 -12.40 -7.13
C THR A 303 -17.65 -12.35 -8.65
N ARG A 304 -17.51 -13.50 -9.34
CA ARG A 304 -17.67 -13.60 -10.81
C ARG A 304 -19.08 -13.23 -11.27
N GLN A 305 -20.09 -13.42 -10.44
CA GLN A 305 -21.48 -13.06 -10.71
C GLN A 305 -21.86 -11.65 -10.24
N ASP A 306 -20.90 -10.87 -9.74
CA ASP A 306 -21.10 -9.55 -9.11
C ASP A 306 -22.17 -9.56 -7.98
N LYS A 307 -22.30 -10.69 -7.30
CA LYS A 307 -23.21 -10.84 -6.16
C LYS A 307 -22.59 -10.32 -4.87
N THR A 308 -23.44 -9.94 -3.93
CA THR A 308 -22.97 -9.53 -2.59
C THR A 308 -22.46 -10.73 -1.80
N ILE A 309 -21.36 -10.53 -1.08
CA ILE A 309 -20.77 -11.52 -0.16
C ILE A 309 -20.99 -11.12 1.31
N SER A 310 -21.82 -10.12 1.58
CA SER A 310 -21.98 -9.58 2.95
C SER A 310 -22.45 -10.64 3.93
N SER A 311 -23.46 -11.43 3.58
CA SER A 311 -23.98 -12.50 4.44
C SER A 311 -22.95 -13.62 4.65
N MET A 312 -22.22 -13.98 3.61
CA MET A 312 -21.16 -14.97 3.71
C MET A 312 -20.04 -14.46 4.64
N ARG A 313 -19.60 -13.21 4.49
CA ARG A 313 -18.61 -12.59 5.35
C ARG A 313 -19.07 -12.46 6.80
N GLU A 314 -20.35 -12.19 7.02
CA GLU A 314 -20.93 -12.07 8.35
C GLU A 314 -20.87 -13.41 9.09
N ASN A 315 -21.11 -14.51 8.39
CA ASN A 315 -21.29 -15.83 8.98
C ASN A 315 -20.06 -16.75 8.91
N ASN A 316 -19.04 -16.44 8.10
CA ASN A 316 -17.89 -17.32 7.89
C ASN A 316 -16.57 -16.65 8.30
N LEU A 317 -15.88 -17.27 9.27
CA LEU A 317 -14.61 -16.81 9.81
C LEU A 317 -13.44 -16.90 8.80
N LEU A 318 -13.50 -17.80 7.82
CA LEU A 318 -12.47 -17.90 6.77
C LEU A 318 -12.35 -16.63 5.91
N LEU A 319 -13.45 -15.86 5.80
CA LEU A 319 -13.45 -14.57 5.09
C LEU A 319 -12.93 -13.39 5.93
N LYS A 320 -12.30 -13.68 7.06
CA LYS A 320 -11.63 -12.68 7.90
C LYS A 320 -10.12 -12.77 7.73
N PRO A 321 -9.44 -11.66 7.43
CA PRO A 321 -7.97 -11.65 7.24
C PRO A 321 -7.19 -12.26 8.41
N VAL A 322 -7.69 -12.11 9.64
CA VAL A 322 -7.05 -12.69 10.84
C VAL A 322 -7.04 -14.22 10.82
N THR A 323 -8.11 -14.85 10.34
CA THR A 323 -8.16 -16.30 10.17
C THR A 323 -7.20 -16.77 9.09
N GLN A 324 -7.14 -16.04 7.97
CA GLN A 324 -6.21 -16.33 6.87
C GLN A 324 -4.75 -16.25 7.32
N MET A 325 -4.41 -15.27 8.17
CA MET A 325 -3.08 -15.20 8.79
C MET A 325 -2.81 -16.41 9.71
N ALA A 326 -3.83 -16.90 10.43
CA ALA A 326 -3.69 -18.10 11.24
C ALA A 326 -3.47 -19.37 10.39
N LEU A 327 -4.12 -19.47 9.21
CA LEU A 327 -3.88 -20.58 8.27
C LEU A 327 -2.43 -20.60 7.74
N ALA A 328 -1.77 -19.44 7.62
CA ALA A 328 -0.35 -19.41 7.25
C ALA A 328 0.55 -20.07 8.31
N HIS A 329 0.20 -19.97 9.59
CA HIS A 329 0.90 -20.71 10.63
C HIS A 329 0.67 -22.23 10.50
N VAL A 330 -0.54 -22.65 10.15
CA VAL A 330 -0.87 -24.07 9.90
C VAL A 330 -0.07 -24.61 8.73
N ALA A 331 -0.07 -23.89 7.58
CA ALA A 331 0.67 -24.28 6.38
C ALA A 331 2.19 -24.40 6.64
N ARG A 332 2.76 -23.42 7.37
CA ARG A 332 4.17 -23.49 7.75
C ARG A 332 4.46 -24.71 8.63
N MET A 333 3.61 -25.04 9.61
CA MET A 333 3.75 -26.22 10.44
C MET A 333 3.61 -27.51 9.62
N ALA A 334 2.63 -27.59 8.70
CA ALA A 334 2.47 -28.69 7.79
C ALA A 334 3.75 -28.93 6.96
N LYS A 335 4.32 -27.86 6.39
CA LYS A 335 5.58 -27.92 5.65
C LYS A 335 6.74 -28.45 6.51
N GLN A 336 6.87 -27.98 7.75
CA GLN A 336 7.92 -28.44 8.69
C GLN A 336 7.79 -29.92 9.05
N LYS A 337 6.57 -30.50 8.90
CA LYS A 337 6.25 -31.90 9.13
C LYS A 337 6.15 -32.72 7.82
N GLU A 338 6.53 -32.10 6.68
CA GLU A 338 6.48 -32.72 5.36
C GLU A 338 5.09 -33.23 4.94
N LEU A 339 4.02 -32.54 5.42
CA LEU A 339 2.62 -32.86 5.10
C LEU A 339 2.15 -32.04 3.89
N SER A 340 1.27 -32.63 3.07
CA SER A 340 0.65 -31.96 1.93
C SER A 340 -0.29 -30.84 2.39
N TRP A 341 -0.12 -29.64 1.82
CA TRP A 341 -1.01 -28.53 2.14
C TRP A 341 -2.43 -28.75 1.58
N GLU A 342 -2.56 -29.43 0.45
CA GLU A 342 -3.84 -29.83 -0.12
C GLU A 342 -4.63 -30.72 0.85
N GLU A 343 -4.00 -31.77 1.37
CA GLU A 343 -4.64 -32.69 2.33
C GLU A 343 -5.06 -31.97 3.61
N ILE A 344 -4.28 -31.00 4.06
CA ILE A 344 -4.64 -30.19 5.21
C ILE A 344 -5.85 -29.30 4.90
N VAL A 345 -5.91 -28.69 3.71
CA VAL A 345 -7.05 -27.85 3.28
C VAL A 345 -8.33 -28.68 3.19
N ASP A 346 -8.27 -29.91 2.71
CA ASP A 346 -9.43 -30.81 2.71
C ASP A 346 -9.98 -31.05 4.11
N LYS A 347 -9.12 -31.23 5.11
CA LYS A 347 -9.53 -31.32 6.52
C LYS A 347 -10.09 -30.00 7.06
N LEU A 348 -9.58 -28.83 6.61
CA LEU A 348 -10.14 -27.53 7.01
C LEU A 348 -11.59 -27.37 6.55
N ASN A 349 -12.02 -27.99 5.45
CA ASN A 349 -13.43 -28.01 5.03
C ASN A 349 -14.35 -28.78 5.99
N CYS A 350 -13.81 -29.71 6.77
CA CYS A 350 -14.56 -30.45 7.78
C CYS A 350 -14.82 -29.63 9.06
N ILE A 351 -14.18 -28.47 9.24
CA ILE A 351 -14.33 -27.62 10.40
C ILE A 351 -15.48 -26.62 10.18
N SER A 352 -16.34 -26.45 11.17
CA SER A 352 -17.36 -25.38 11.15
C SER A 352 -16.74 -24.03 11.45
N TRP A 353 -16.72 -23.15 10.44
CA TRP A 353 -16.20 -21.78 10.51
C TRP A 353 -17.26 -20.72 10.84
N SER A 354 -18.40 -21.15 11.40
CA SER A 354 -19.44 -20.22 11.82
C SER A 354 -18.99 -19.34 12.98
N PHE A 355 -19.41 -18.06 12.94
CA PHE A 355 -19.26 -17.14 14.07
C PHE A 355 -19.96 -17.60 15.35
N ASP A 356 -20.93 -18.47 15.24
CA ASP A 356 -21.72 -19.00 16.36
C ASP A 356 -21.14 -20.30 16.92
N ASN A 357 -20.08 -20.83 16.31
CA ASN A 357 -19.43 -22.04 16.82
C ASN A 357 -18.63 -21.73 18.08
N GLU A 358 -18.99 -22.40 19.19
CA GLU A 358 -18.36 -22.25 20.51
C GLU A 358 -16.86 -22.54 20.49
N LEU A 359 -16.38 -23.35 19.54
CA LEU A 359 -14.96 -23.61 19.34
C LEU A 359 -14.15 -22.31 19.25
N TRP A 360 -14.66 -21.34 18.48
CA TRP A 360 -13.94 -20.10 18.16
C TRP A 360 -14.13 -18.99 19.20
N PHE A 361 -15.02 -19.20 20.19
CA PHE A 361 -15.27 -18.20 21.22
C PHE A 361 -14.03 -18.02 22.11
N ASN A 362 -13.62 -16.76 22.32
CA ASN A 362 -12.38 -16.33 22.97
C ASN A 362 -11.06 -16.79 22.30
N LEU A 363 -11.13 -17.49 21.17
CA LEU A 363 -9.97 -17.76 20.29
C LEU A 363 -9.91 -16.76 19.12
N LEU A 364 -10.95 -16.72 18.32
CA LEU A 364 -11.10 -15.81 17.16
C LEU A 364 -12.14 -14.73 17.41
N VAL A 365 -13.16 -15.03 18.21
CA VAL A 365 -14.33 -14.17 18.41
C VAL A 365 -14.49 -13.86 19.89
N ILE A 366 -14.74 -12.59 20.22
CA ILE A 366 -15.04 -12.13 21.59
C ILE A 366 -16.36 -11.36 21.60
N GLY A 367 -17.10 -11.44 22.70
CA GLY A 367 -18.38 -10.78 22.91
C GLY A 367 -19.57 -11.62 22.51
N SER A 368 -20.64 -11.59 23.30
CA SER A 368 -21.88 -12.36 23.08
C SER A 368 -22.87 -11.62 22.18
N ALA A 369 -23.13 -10.34 22.43
CA ALA A 369 -24.08 -9.53 21.67
C ALA A 369 -23.44 -8.79 20.49
N ASN A 370 -22.25 -8.22 20.70
CA ASN A 370 -21.47 -7.53 19.66
C ASN A 370 -20.17 -8.30 19.43
N LYS A 371 -20.22 -9.32 18.60
CA LYS A 371 -19.08 -10.16 18.29
C LYS A 371 -18.00 -9.40 17.54
N LYS A 372 -16.76 -9.45 18.02
CA LYS A 372 -15.58 -8.84 17.40
C LYS A 372 -14.50 -9.88 17.20
N MET A 373 -13.68 -9.69 16.17
CA MET A 373 -12.51 -10.53 15.95
C MET A 373 -11.41 -10.17 16.95
N ILE A 374 -10.79 -11.19 17.50
CA ILE A 374 -9.55 -11.04 18.28
C ILE A 374 -8.41 -10.85 17.29
N THR A 375 -7.65 -9.77 17.46
CA THR A 375 -6.51 -9.42 16.60
C THR A 375 -5.25 -9.28 17.45
N GLY A 376 -4.11 -9.53 16.86
CA GLY A 376 -2.80 -9.47 17.52
C GLY A 376 -1.93 -10.66 17.15
N LYS A 377 -0.62 -10.46 17.07
CA LYS A 377 0.30 -11.51 16.59
C LYS A 377 0.24 -12.79 17.42
N GLU A 378 0.22 -12.68 18.74
CA GLU A 378 0.17 -13.84 19.63
C GLU A 378 -1.17 -14.59 19.53
N ALA A 379 -2.29 -13.85 19.43
CA ALA A 379 -3.61 -14.45 19.23
C ALA A 379 -3.69 -15.21 17.89
N VAL A 380 -3.23 -14.61 16.81
CA VAL A 380 -3.19 -15.24 15.48
C VAL A 380 -2.36 -16.54 15.51
N ARG A 381 -1.18 -16.49 16.14
CA ARG A 381 -0.34 -17.67 16.32
C ARG A 381 -1.04 -18.75 17.15
N GLY A 382 -1.65 -18.35 18.27
CA GLY A 382 -2.37 -19.28 19.15
C GLY A 382 -3.52 -19.98 18.43
N VAL A 383 -4.30 -19.24 17.66
CA VAL A 383 -5.36 -19.80 16.80
C VAL A 383 -4.78 -20.75 15.76
N GLY A 384 -3.68 -20.39 15.11
CA GLY A 384 -2.98 -21.27 14.18
C GLY A 384 -2.58 -22.60 14.80
N MET A 385 -2.10 -22.58 16.07
CA MET A 385 -1.77 -23.81 16.82
C MET A 385 -3.01 -24.68 17.10
N VAL A 386 -4.15 -24.08 17.46
CA VAL A 386 -5.39 -24.84 17.70
C VAL A 386 -5.91 -25.42 16.38
N ILE A 387 -5.90 -24.66 15.27
CA ILE A 387 -6.29 -25.18 13.96
C ILE A 387 -5.36 -26.33 13.53
N ALA A 388 -4.04 -26.16 13.70
CA ALA A 388 -3.07 -27.21 13.40
C ALA A 388 -3.35 -28.49 14.18
N TYR A 389 -3.68 -28.37 15.45
CA TYR A 389 -4.09 -29.52 16.25
C TYR A 389 -5.34 -30.22 15.68
N LEU A 390 -6.36 -29.47 15.28
CA LEU A 390 -7.58 -30.06 14.71
C LEU A 390 -7.31 -30.88 13.45
N VAL A 391 -6.41 -30.44 12.57
CA VAL A 391 -6.19 -31.06 11.25
C VAL A 391 -4.98 -32.01 11.18
N MET A 392 -4.02 -31.87 12.07
CA MET A 392 -2.78 -32.68 12.09
C MET A 392 -2.24 -32.95 13.50
N GLY A 393 -3.13 -33.06 14.49
CA GLY A 393 -2.73 -33.29 15.89
C GLY A 393 -1.94 -34.59 16.12
N ASN A 394 -2.18 -35.61 15.28
CA ASN A 394 -1.43 -36.87 15.35
C ASN A 394 0.06 -36.71 14.98
N GLU A 395 0.40 -35.70 14.22
CA GLU A 395 1.77 -35.36 13.81
C GLU A 395 2.45 -34.34 14.71
N MET A 396 1.73 -33.86 15.74
CA MET A 396 2.25 -32.87 16.69
C MET A 396 3.08 -33.56 17.80
N THR A 397 4.13 -32.86 18.22
CA THR A 397 4.95 -33.28 19.37
C THR A 397 4.18 -33.08 20.68
N LYS A 398 4.60 -33.77 21.73
CA LYS A 398 3.99 -33.61 23.08
C LYS A 398 4.04 -32.15 23.56
N THR A 399 5.14 -31.46 23.29
CA THR A 399 5.30 -30.04 23.64
C THR A 399 4.30 -29.15 22.89
N GLU A 400 4.14 -29.36 21.58
CA GLU A 400 3.15 -28.61 20.79
C GLU A 400 1.72 -28.85 21.29
N ILE A 401 1.39 -30.08 21.66
CA ILE A 401 0.07 -30.44 22.25
C ILE A 401 -0.14 -29.74 23.61
N GLU A 402 0.88 -29.69 24.47
CA GLU A 402 0.80 -28.98 25.75
C GLU A 402 0.64 -27.45 25.53
N ASP A 403 1.31 -26.88 24.54
CA ASP A 403 1.10 -25.48 24.15
C ASP A 403 -0.36 -25.25 23.71
N VAL A 404 -0.91 -26.14 22.88
CA VAL A 404 -2.33 -26.06 22.45
C VAL A 404 -3.28 -26.15 23.63
N LYS A 405 -3.07 -27.08 24.59
CA LYS A 405 -3.88 -27.19 25.81
C LYS A 405 -3.84 -25.88 26.61
N THR A 406 -2.67 -25.29 26.77
CA THR A 406 -2.51 -24.03 27.50
C THR A 406 -3.27 -22.90 26.80
N ILE A 407 -3.13 -22.77 25.46
CA ILE A 407 -3.83 -21.75 24.65
C ILE A 407 -5.34 -21.95 24.75
N TYR A 408 -5.81 -23.17 24.54
CA TYR A 408 -7.24 -23.50 24.55
C TYR A 408 -7.86 -23.33 25.93
N GLY A 409 -7.20 -23.84 26.97
CA GLY A 409 -7.63 -23.69 28.36
C GLY A 409 -7.73 -22.23 28.81
N ASN A 410 -6.75 -21.41 28.44
CA ASN A 410 -6.79 -19.97 28.69
C ASN A 410 -7.98 -19.30 27.97
N ALA A 411 -8.25 -19.65 26.70
CA ALA A 411 -9.37 -19.11 25.95
C ALA A 411 -10.73 -19.52 26.57
N LYS A 412 -10.82 -20.69 27.16
CA LYS A 412 -12.04 -21.19 27.80
C LYS A 412 -12.13 -20.83 29.32
N ASN A 413 -11.13 -20.13 29.86
CA ASN A 413 -10.99 -19.83 31.29
C ASN A 413 -11.04 -21.11 32.17
N ASN A 414 -10.55 -22.22 31.66
CA ASN A 414 -10.50 -23.51 32.31
C ASN A 414 -9.22 -24.24 31.89
N ALA A 415 -8.26 -24.36 32.82
CA ALA A 415 -6.97 -25.01 32.54
C ALA A 415 -7.11 -26.50 32.18
N ASP A 416 -8.16 -27.16 32.69
CA ASP A 416 -8.46 -28.57 32.46
C ASP A 416 -9.48 -28.79 31.31
N GLU A 417 -9.74 -27.77 30.52
CA GLU A 417 -10.66 -27.89 29.39
C GLU A 417 -10.17 -28.96 28.40
N PRO A 418 -10.98 -29.96 28.09
CA PRO A 418 -10.57 -30.98 27.11
C PRO A 418 -10.41 -30.37 25.72
N LEU A 419 -9.37 -30.80 25.01
CA LEU A 419 -9.17 -30.37 23.61
C LEU A 419 -10.34 -30.85 22.75
N PRO A 420 -10.74 -30.07 21.75
CA PRO A 420 -11.78 -30.45 20.79
C PRO A 420 -11.34 -31.70 20.00
N PRO A 421 -12.28 -32.49 19.45
CA PRO A 421 -11.94 -33.61 18.61
C PRO A 421 -11.23 -33.15 17.33
N MET A 422 -10.22 -33.91 16.91
CA MET A 422 -9.57 -33.73 15.61
C MET A 422 -10.54 -34.12 14.47
N VAL A 423 -10.33 -33.55 13.28
CA VAL A 423 -11.09 -33.84 12.06
C VAL A 423 -10.31 -34.77 11.13
#